data_97ab0466fa72313c60ea33543fb054d5
#
_entry.id   97ab0466fa72313c60ea33543fb054d5
#
_cell.length_a   1.000
_cell.length_b   1.000
_cell.length_c   1.000
_cell.angle_alpha   90.00
_cell.angle_beta   90.00
_cell.angle_gamma   90.00
#
_symmetry.space_group_name_H-M   'P 1'
#
loop_
_entity.id
_entity.type
_entity.pdbx_description
1 polymer ?
#
loop_
_entity_poly.entity_id
_entity_poly.type
_entity_poly.pdbx_seq_one_letter_code
_entity_poly.pdbx_strand_id
1 'polypeptide(L)'
;YPLYLLSNTNPLHFRYVREHFASLLKHFRALILSYRVGSRKPEAAIFQALLREVGLPPARILYIEDNEDFVAAARTHGLTAWIFVSPQYFKERLTVAGLW
;
A
#
# COMPACT_ATOMS: atom_id res chain seq x y z
N TYR A 1 3.21 -7.12 -12.28
CA TYR A 1 2.96 -5.79 -11.69
C TYR A 1 3.96 -5.53 -10.58
N PRO A 2 4.62 -4.35 -10.56
CA PRO A 2 5.47 -3.97 -9.43
C PRO A 2 4.63 -3.75 -8.16
N LEU A 3 5.16 -4.25 -7.04
CA LEU A 3 4.50 -4.16 -5.74
C LEU A 3 5.21 -3.15 -4.85
N TYR A 4 4.43 -2.39 -4.08
CA TYR A 4 4.91 -1.43 -3.09
C TYR A 4 4.17 -1.66 -1.78
N LEU A 5 4.85 -1.50 -0.66
CA LEU A 5 4.23 -1.60 0.66
C LEU A 5 4.16 -0.22 1.28
N LEU A 6 2.95 0.18 1.70
CA LEU A 6 2.69 1.41 2.46
C LEU A 6 2.21 1.02 3.85
N SER A 7 3.00 1.32 4.87
CA SER A 7 2.72 0.82 6.21
C SER A 7 2.87 1.88 7.29
N ASN A 8 1.87 1.95 8.16
CA ASN A 8 1.98 2.64 9.44
C ASN A 8 2.69 1.71 10.41
N THR A 9 3.93 2.05 10.77
CA THR A 9 4.76 1.19 11.60
C THR A 9 5.80 2.00 12.37
N ASN A 10 6.55 1.35 13.23
CA ASN A 10 7.65 1.94 13.97
C ASN A 10 8.90 1.07 13.81
N PRO A 11 10.11 1.57 14.20
CA PRO A 11 11.35 0.84 13.99
C PRO A 11 11.38 -0.54 14.65
N LEU A 12 10.83 -0.66 15.84
CA LEU A 12 10.83 -1.93 16.58
C LEU A 12 9.94 -2.96 15.91
N HIS A 13 8.71 -2.57 15.56
CA HIS A 13 7.77 -3.45 14.89
C HIS A 13 8.27 -3.87 13.51
N PHE A 14 8.81 -2.92 12.74
CA PHE A 14 9.33 -3.23 11.41
C PHE A 14 10.56 -4.13 11.47
N ARG A 15 11.40 -4.00 12.49
CA ARG A 15 12.51 -4.92 12.71
C ARG A 15 12.02 -6.35 12.85
N TYR A 16 10.96 -6.56 13.62
CA TYR A 16 10.31 -7.87 13.74
C TYR A 16 9.82 -8.38 12.39
N VAL A 17 9.12 -7.55 11.63
CA VAL A 17 8.61 -7.91 10.30
C VAL A 17 9.76 -8.29 9.37
N ARG A 18 10.85 -7.53 9.37
CA ARG A 18 12.03 -7.81 8.55
C ARG A 18 12.66 -9.16 8.90
N GLU A 19 12.77 -9.46 10.17
CA GLU A 19 13.37 -10.71 10.63
C GLU A 19 12.50 -11.94 10.33
N HIS A 20 11.18 -11.80 10.42
CA HIS A 20 10.25 -12.92 10.29
C HIS A 20 9.62 -13.06 8.90
N PHE A 21 9.60 -11.99 8.12
CA PHE A 21 8.92 -11.96 6.81
C PHE A 21 9.84 -11.48 5.68
N ALA A 22 11.14 -11.71 5.80
CA ALA A 22 12.11 -11.28 4.79
C ALA A 22 11.79 -11.82 3.39
N SER A 23 11.34 -13.07 3.30
CA SER A 23 10.97 -13.68 2.02
C SER A 23 9.80 -12.97 1.35
N LEU A 24 8.84 -12.48 2.14
CA LEU A 24 7.71 -11.72 1.64
C LEU A 24 8.15 -10.32 1.19
N LEU A 25 8.95 -9.65 2.01
CA LEU A 25 9.36 -8.27 1.76
C LEU A 25 10.18 -8.12 0.48
N LYS A 26 10.93 -9.13 0.08
CA LYS A 26 11.74 -9.05 -1.15
C LYS A 26 10.91 -8.92 -2.43
N HIS A 27 9.61 -9.22 -2.39
CA HIS A 27 8.72 -9.06 -3.54
C HIS A 27 8.32 -7.61 -3.78
N PHE A 28 8.54 -6.73 -2.81
CA PHE A 28 8.19 -5.32 -2.93
C PHE A 28 9.36 -4.53 -3.51
N ARG A 29 9.06 -3.69 -4.49
CA ARG A 29 10.05 -2.81 -5.12
C ARG A 29 10.53 -1.74 -4.15
N ALA A 30 9.64 -1.21 -3.30
CA ALA A 30 9.98 -0.26 -2.27
C ALA A 30 9.03 -0.39 -1.08
N LEU A 31 9.49 0.07 0.08
CA LEU A 31 8.75 0.07 1.33
C LEU A 31 8.60 1.52 1.78
N ILE A 32 7.36 2.02 1.83
CA ILE A 32 7.05 3.36 2.30
C ILE A 32 6.56 3.22 3.75
N LEU A 33 7.40 3.54 4.69
CA LEU A 33 7.18 3.30 6.11
C LEU A 33 6.98 4.63 6.84
N SER A 34 5.94 4.71 7.67
CA SER A 34 5.54 5.95 8.33
C SER A 34 6.68 6.60 9.12
N TYR A 35 7.46 5.81 9.87
CA TYR A 35 8.54 6.36 10.70
C TYR A 35 9.70 6.91 9.88
N ARG A 36 9.91 6.44 8.63
CA ARG A 36 10.95 6.95 7.73
C ARG A 36 10.49 8.21 7.01
N VAL A 37 9.22 8.26 6.65
CA VAL A 37 8.62 9.41 5.96
C VAL A 37 8.35 10.57 6.91
N GLY A 38 8.09 10.28 8.19
CA GLY A 38 7.65 11.26 9.15
C GLY A 38 6.17 11.61 9.01
N SER A 39 5.39 10.70 8.45
CA SER A 39 3.95 10.86 8.22
C SER A 39 3.30 9.48 8.19
N ARG A 40 2.05 9.39 8.62
CA ARG A 40 1.30 8.14 8.68
C ARG A 40 -0.05 8.27 7.98
N LYS A 41 -0.59 7.15 7.50
CA LYS A 41 -1.96 7.13 6.96
C LYS A 41 -2.95 7.57 8.04
N PRO A 42 -3.93 8.41 7.76
CA PRO A 42 -4.34 8.89 6.43
C PRO A 42 -3.78 10.26 6.05
N GLU A 43 -2.67 10.70 6.62
CA GLU A 43 -2.07 12.01 6.31
C GLU A 43 -1.64 12.12 4.85
N ALA A 44 -1.73 13.33 4.29
CA ALA A 44 -1.41 13.57 2.88
C ALA A 44 0.05 13.26 2.55
N ALA A 45 0.98 13.58 3.44
CA ALA A 45 2.41 13.47 3.16
C ALA A 45 2.86 12.05 2.86
N ILE A 46 2.28 11.02 3.51
CA ILE A 46 2.66 9.62 3.24
C ILE A 46 2.17 9.17 1.86
N PHE A 47 0.97 9.60 1.43
CA PHE A 47 0.47 9.30 0.09
C PHE A 47 1.29 10.03 -0.98
N GLN A 48 1.72 11.25 -0.71
CA GLN A 48 2.62 11.98 -1.61
C GLN A 48 3.97 11.29 -1.74
N ALA A 49 4.51 10.75 -0.65
CA ALA A 49 5.74 9.96 -0.67
C ALA A 49 5.57 8.70 -1.52
N LEU A 50 4.43 8.03 -1.41
CA LEU A 50 4.10 6.87 -2.25
C LEU A 50 4.09 7.26 -3.73
N LEU A 51 3.42 8.34 -4.08
CA LEU A 51 3.31 8.80 -5.46
C LEU A 51 4.67 9.15 -6.05
N ARG A 52 5.54 9.79 -5.28
CA ARG A 52 6.90 10.10 -5.73
C ARG A 52 7.71 8.80 -5.98
N GLU A 53 7.58 7.83 -5.10
CA GLU A 53 8.32 6.57 -5.21
C GLU A 53 7.87 5.76 -6.42
N VAL A 54 6.56 5.68 -6.65
CA VAL A 54 6.01 4.91 -7.78
C VAL A 54 6.27 5.61 -9.11
N GLY A 55 6.15 6.94 -9.17
CA GLY A 55 6.44 7.71 -10.37
C GLY A 55 5.44 7.54 -11.51
N LEU A 56 4.24 7.03 -11.23
CA LEU A 56 3.17 6.88 -12.20
C LEU A 56 1.99 7.78 -11.84
N PRO A 57 1.10 8.08 -12.82
CA PRO A 57 -0.13 8.80 -12.50
C PRO A 57 -0.95 8.04 -11.45
N PRO A 58 -1.56 8.74 -10.47
CA PRO A 58 -2.29 8.07 -9.39
C PRO A 58 -3.35 7.09 -9.86
N ALA A 59 -4.05 7.40 -10.95
CA ALA A 59 -5.10 6.53 -11.49
C ALA A 59 -4.57 5.17 -11.98
N ARG A 60 -3.27 5.04 -12.18
CA ARG A 60 -2.62 3.78 -12.60
C ARG A 60 -2.12 2.94 -11.43
N ILE A 61 -2.37 3.39 -10.21
CA ILE A 61 -1.96 2.70 -8.99
C ILE A 61 -3.20 2.09 -8.35
N LEU A 62 -3.16 0.79 -8.13
CA LEU A 62 -4.20 0.08 -7.36
C LEU A 62 -3.73 -0.03 -5.92
N TYR A 63 -4.48 0.56 -5.01
CA TYR A 63 -4.23 0.56 -3.58
C TYR A 63 -5.21 -0.40 -2.89
N ILE A 64 -4.68 -1.34 -2.13
CA ILE A 64 -5.46 -2.37 -1.43
C ILE A 64 -5.29 -2.15 0.07
N GLU A 65 -6.41 -1.99 0.78
CA GLU A 65 -6.41 -1.61 2.19
C GLU A 65 -7.66 -2.11 2.89
N ASP A 66 -7.53 -2.58 4.12
CA ASP A 66 -8.69 -3.04 4.91
C ASP A 66 -9.38 -1.92 5.72
N ASN A 67 -8.70 -0.81 5.94
CA ASN A 67 -9.23 0.33 6.68
C ASN A 67 -9.98 1.28 5.74
N GLU A 68 -11.28 1.48 6.00
CA GLU A 68 -12.13 2.32 5.14
C GLU A 68 -11.67 3.78 5.08
N ASP A 69 -11.18 4.34 6.19
CA ASP A 69 -10.71 5.72 6.23
C ASP A 69 -9.45 5.90 5.37
N PHE A 70 -8.58 4.89 5.36
CA PHE A 70 -7.37 4.93 4.55
C PHE A 70 -7.68 4.75 3.07
N VAL A 71 -8.69 3.94 2.74
CA VAL A 71 -9.17 3.82 1.36
C VAL A 71 -9.74 5.14 0.87
N ALA A 72 -10.57 5.80 1.68
CA ALA A 72 -11.12 7.10 1.34
C ALA A 72 -10.03 8.14 1.11
N ALA A 73 -9.01 8.18 1.99
CA ALA A 73 -7.87 9.08 1.85
C ALA A 73 -7.08 8.81 0.55
N ALA A 74 -6.83 7.55 0.23
CA ALA A 74 -6.16 7.19 -1.02
C ALA A 74 -6.92 7.69 -2.24
N ARG A 75 -8.24 7.58 -2.24
CA ARG A 75 -9.09 8.07 -3.32
C ARG A 75 -9.02 9.59 -3.48
N THR A 76 -8.89 10.33 -2.40
CA THR A 76 -8.70 11.79 -2.48
C THR A 76 -7.39 12.19 -3.14
N HIS A 77 -6.41 11.30 -3.16
CA HIS A 77 -5.14 11.48 -3.87
C HIS A 77 -5.16 10.93 -5.30
N GLY A 78 -6.32 10.49 -5.78
CA GLY A 78 -6.50 10.03 -7.15
C GLY A 78 -6.17 8.57 -7.40
N LEU A 79 -5.81 7.80 -6.36
CA LEU A 79 -5.54 6.37 -6.48
C LEU A 79 -6.84 5.59 -6.73
N THR A 80 -6.74 4.51 -7.51
CA THR A 80 -7.77 3.48 -7.53
C THR A 80 -7.60 2.66 -6.27
N ALA A 81 -8.60 2.66 -5.39
CA ALA A 81 -8.47 2.01 -4.09
C ALA A 81 -9.63 1.06 -3.82
N TRP A 82 -9.28 -0.15 -3.36
CA TRP A 82 -10.25 -1.19 -3.02
C TRP A 82 -10.13 -1.56 -1.56
N ILE A 83 -11.28 -1.82 -0.93
CA ILE A 83 -11.32 -2.41 0.41
C ILE A 83 -10.89 -3.86 0.32
N PHE A 84 -9.88 -4.24 1.13
CA PHE A 84 -9.50 -5.63 1.29
C PHE A 84 -10.41 -6.28 2.33
N VAL A 85 -11.09 -7.34 1.93
CA VAL A 85 -11.99 -8.11 2.81
C VAL A 85 -11.39 -9.47 3.14
N SER A 86 -10.94 -10.19 2.09
CA SER A 86 -10.33 -11.50 2.22
C SER A 86 -9.48 -11.79 0.96
N PRO A 87 -8.55 -12.74 1.04
CA PRO A 87 -7.80 -13.16 -0.15
C PRO A 87 -8.71 -13.65 -1.28
N GLN A 88 -9.77 -14.41 -0.94
CA GLN A 88 -10.72 -14.93 -1.91
C GLN A 88 -11.46 -13.81 -2.63
N TYR A 89 -12.00 -12.86 -1.89
CA TYR A 89 -12.71 -11.71 -2.45
C TYR A 89 -11.79 -10.89 -3.35
N PHE A 90 -10.56 -10.66 -2.92
CA PHE A 90 -9.56 -9.90 -3.68
C PHE A 90 -9.24 -10.59 -5.01
N LYS A 91 -9.04 -11.90 -4.98
CA LYS A 91 -8.77 -12.68 -6.20
C LYS A 91 -9.94 -12.62 -7.17
N GLU A 92 -11.17 -12.75 -6.68
CA GLU A 92 -12.38 -12.64 -7.50
C GLU A 92 -12.47 -11.27 -8.17
N ARG A 93 -12.18 -10.22 -7.42
CA ARG A 93 -12.23 -8.86 -7.92
C ARG A 93 -11.17 -8.60 -8.99
N LEU A 94 -9.96 -9.11 -8.78
CA LEU A 94 -8.89 -9.04 -9.78
C LEU A 94 -9.29 -9.75 -11.06
N THR A 95 -9.91 -10.91 -10.96
CA THR A 95 -10.36 -11.69 -12.10
C THR A 95 -11.41 -10.93 -12.92
N VAL A 96 -12.40 -10.34 -12.25
CA VAL A 96 -13.44 -9.53 -12.90
C VAL A 96 -12.83 -8.31 -13.60
N ALA A 97 -11.82 -7.69 -13.00
CA ALA A 97 -11.13 -6.54 -13.58
C ALA A 97 -10.12 -6.90 -14.69
N GLY A 98 -9.91 -8.18 -14.95
CA GLY A 98 -8.95 -8.63 -15.95
C GLY A 98 -7.49 -8.53 -15.53
N LEU A 99 -7.23 -8.46 -14.22
CA LEU A 99 -5.88 -8.29 -13.66
C LEU A 99 -5.27 -9.60 -13.14
N TRP A 100 -6.06 -10.65 -13.16
CA TRP A 100 -5.61 -11.95 -12.67
C TRP A 100 -5.75 -12.99 -13.76
#